data_acf0028235becb175a3bbf3ac4cba96d
#
_entry.id   acf0028235becb175a3bbf3ac4cba96d
#
_cell.length_a   1.000
_cell.length_b   1.000
_cell.length_c   1.000
_cell.angle_alpha   90.00
_cell.angle_beta   90.00
_cell.angle_gamma   90.00
#
_symmetry.space_group_name_H-M   'P 1'
#
loop_
_entity.id
_entity.type
_entity.pdbx_description
1 polymer ?
#
loop_
_entity_poly.entity_id
_entity_poly.type
_entity_poly.pdbx_seq_one_letter_code
_entity_poly.pdbx_strand_id
1 'polypeptide(L)'
;LDFPVLQCWPQDAGRFITLPCVVTRDPRTGKRNVGMYRMQVYDATSTGMHWQRQKVAAEHYRERLRSAAGASSSTQAEAVDIMARTSGGSQLDHHMPAGKMEVAVALGTDPAITFSAIVPAPPDVEEYLIAGFLRQKPVELIKCETVDLEVPASSEIVLEGYVNLHELRTEGPFGDHTGFYSLEDQYPVFHVTCVTHRTDPIYATTIVGKPPMEDAWMGKAVERIFLPLMRLTIPEIVDINLPIEGVFHNLMIVSIRKSYPGQARKVMNAIWSLGQAMFTKCIIVVDEDCNVQDLGEVTLKALNNIDPERDIQFTLGPVDSLDHAARLANYGSKMGVDATRKWQTEGFSRPWPGEIIMDSKTKATVDAKWKALAKEFGID
;
A
#
# COMPACT_ATOMS: atom_id res chain seq x y z
N LEU A 1 -8.60 -8.40 -26.14
CA LEU A 1 -8.94 -8.58 -24.72
C LEU A 1 -10.42 -8.97 -24.60
N ASP A 2 -10.73 -10.22 -24.82
CA ASP A 2 -12.13 -10.75 -24.86
C ASP A 2 -12.58 -11.34 -23.53
N PHE A 3 -11.93 -10.97 -22.40
CA PHE A 3 -12.40 -11.42 -21.09
C PHE A 3 -13.37 -10.40 -20.46
N PRO A 4 -14.11 -10.82 -19.41
CA PRO A 4 -15.15 -10.02 -18.78
C PRO A 4 -14.59 -8.89 -17.91
N VAL A 5 -13.80 -7.99 -18.50
CA VAL A 5 -13.26 -6.82 -17.81
C VAL A 5 -14.40 -5.90 -17.41
N LEU A 6 -14.43 -5.47 -16.16
CA LEU A 6 -15.52 -4.71 -15.58
C LEU A 6 -15.38 -3.19 -15.83
N GLN A 7 -16.49 -2.53 -16.06
CA GLN A 7 -16.68 -1.13 -15.73
C GLN A 7 -17.53 -1.09 -14.45
N CYS A 8 -16.95 -0.67 -13.34
CA CYS A 8 -17.58 -0.81 -12.03
C CYS A 8 -18.52 0.34 -11.69
N TRP A 9 -18.17 1.56 -12.10
CA TRP A 9 -18.89 2.76 -11.72
C TRP A 9 -19.33 3.58 -12.94
N PRO A 10 -20.45 4.35 -12.84
CA PRO A 10 -21.00 5.08 -13.99
C PRO A 10 -20.06 6.09 -14.65
N GLN A 11 -19.12 6.67 -13.88
CA GLN A 11 -18.18 7.67 -14.40
C GLN A 11 -16.78 7.10 -14.65
N ASP A 12 -16.58 5.76 -14.50
CA ASP A 12 -15.33 5.15 -14.96
C ASP A 12 -15.14 5.42 -16.46
N ALA A 13 -13.92 5.78 -16.85
CA ALA A 13 -13.58 6.07 -18.25
C ALA A 13 -13.66 4.86 -19.19
N GLY A 14 -14.15 3.74 -18.70
CA GLY A 14 -14.31 2.48 -19.40
C GLY A 14 -14.09 1.28 -18.51
N ARG A 15 -13.59 0.20 -19.09
CA ARG A 15 -13.31 -1.06 -18.40
C ARG A 15 -11.90 -1.04 -17.82
N PHE A 16 -11.74 -1.57 -16.59
CA PHE A 16 -10.45 -1.64 -15.90
C PHE A 16 -10.12 -3.05 -15.44
N ILE A 17 -8.89 -3.49 -15.68
CA ILE A 17 -8.30 -4.66 -15.03
C ILE A 17 -7.84 -4.21 -13.64
N THR A 18 -8.37 -4.82 -12.58
CA THR A 18 -8.23 -4.31 -11.20
C THR A 18 -7.29 -5.13 -10.33
N LEU A 19 -7.00 -6.39 -10.65
CA LEU A 19 -6.07 -7.27 -9.92
C LEU A 19 -4.90 -7.78 -10.78
N PRO A 20 -4.20 -6.94 -11.55
CA PRO A 20 -3.09 -7.38 -12.37
C PRO A 20 -1.79 -7.44 -11.54
N CYS A 21 -1.07 -8.55 -11.62
CA CYS A 21 0.31 -8.66 -11.16
C CYS A 21 1.23 -8.28 -12.32
N VAL A 22 1.69 -7.05 -12.35
CA VAL A 22 2.51 -6.48 -13.41
C VAL A 22 3.98 -6.71 -13.12
N VAL A 23 4.64 -7.44 -14.00
CA VAL A 23 6.04 -7.80 -13.90
C VAL A 23 6.89 -6.87 -14.78
N THR A 24 7.88 -6.26 -14.18
CA THR A 24 8.90 -5.42 -14.85
C THR A 24 10.29 -5.83 -14.40
N ARG A 25 11.33 -5.43 -15.14
CA ARG A 25 12.72 -5.65 -14.77
C ARG A 25 13.46 -4.33 -14.69
N ASP A 26 14.26 -4.15 -13.62
CA ASP A 26 15.15 -2.98 -13.49
C ASP A 26 16.21 -3.04 -14.62
N PRO A 27 16.27 -2.02 -15.49
CA PRO A 27 17.22 -2.02 -16.61
C PRO A 27 18.68 -1.95 -16.16
N ARG A 28 18.98 -1.53 -14.92
CA ARG A 28 20.34 -1.43 -14.37
C ARG A 28 20.82 -2.74 -13.75
N THR A 29 19.93 -3.40 -13.01
CA THR A 29 20.31 -4.54 -12.15
C THR A 29 19.77 -5.87 -12.64
N GLY A 30 18.81 -5.85 -13.58
CA GLY A 30 18.10 -7.05 -14.03
C GLY A 30 17.12 -7.61 -12.99
N LYS A 31 16.97 -6.98 -11.83
CA LYS A 31 16.05 -7.43 -10.77
C LYS A 31 14.61 -7.27 -11.23
N ARG A 32 13.81 -8.29 -10.93
CA ARG A 32 12.37 -8.28 -11.17
C ARG A 32 11.65 -7.48 -10.10
N ASN A 33 10.56 -6.83 -10.48
CA ASN A 33 9.57 -6.25 -9.60
C ASN A 33 8.20 -6.74 -10.02
N VAL A 34 7.34 -6.98 -9.06
CA VAL A 34 5.93 -7.32 -9.27
C VAL A 34 5.08 -6.33 -8.51
N GLY A 35 4.24 -5.60 -9.23
CA GLY A 35 3.36 -4.59 -8.61
C GLY A 35 1.93 -4.70 -9.12
N MET A 36 0.98 -4.30 -8.30
CA MET A 36 -0.41 -4.18 -8.71
C MET A 36 -0.68 -2.76 -9.19
N TYR A 37 -1.05 -2.63 -10.47
CA TYR A 37 -1.33 -1.36 -11.11
C TYR A 37 -2.57 -1.51 -11.99
N ARG A 38 -3.67 -0.83 -11.68
CA ARG A 38 -4.88 -0.88 -12.49
C ARG A 38 -4.58 -0.55 -13.96
N MET A 39 -5.33 -1.14 -14.86
CA MET A 39 -5.11 -0.98 -16.29
C MET A 39 -6.43 -0.66 -17.00
N GLN A 40 -6.58 0.56 -17.50
CA GLN A 40 -7.74 0.93 -18.32
C GLN A 40 -7.63 0.28 -19.69
N VAL A 41 -8.64 -0.45 -20.11
CA VAL A 41 -8.69 -1.03 -21.46
C VAL A 41 -9.08 0.06 -22.45
N TYR A 42 -8.22 0.34 -23.41
CA TYR A 42 -8.48 1.30 -24.47
C TYR A 42 -9.08 0.65 -25.70
N ASP A 43 -8.57 -0.51 -26.08
CA ASP A 43 -9.01 -1.29 -27.23
C ASP A 43 -8.62 -2.78 -27.07
N ALA A 44 -8.76 -3.58 -28.11
CA ALA A 44 -8.50 -5.02 -28.09
C ALA A 44 -7.03 -5.39 -27.76
N THR A 45 -6.10 -4.47 -27.93
CA THR A 45 -4.66 -4.75 -27.84
C THR A 45 -3.90 -3.73 -26.99
N SER A 46 -4.55 -2.75 -26.41
CA SER A 46 -3.89 -1.72 -25.61
C SER A 46 -4.63 -1.36 -24.32
N THR A 47 -3.83 -1.04 -23.30
CA THR A 47 -4.32 -0.56 -22.01
C THR A 47 -3.50 0.60 -21.50
N GLY A 48 -4.06 1.43 -20.62
CA GLY A 48 -3.29 2.32 -19.76
C GLY A 48 -2.52 1.51 -18.71
N MET A 49 -1.39 2.04 -18.27
CA MET A 49 -0.57 1.44 -17.22
C MET A 49 -0.40 2.46 -16.08
N HIS A 50 -1.20 2.34 -15.02
CA HIS A 50 -1.27 3.32 -13.93
C HIS A 50 -0.05 3.24 -13.01
N TRP A 51 1.11 3.59 -13.51
CA TRP A 51 2.34 3.66 -12.72
C TRP A 51 2.44 4.98 -11.95
N GLN A 52 2.01 4.95 -10.70
CA GLN A 52 2.20 6.09 -9.79
C GLN A 52 3.70 6.41 -9.63
N ARG A 53 4.04 7.70 -9.61
CA ARG A 53 5.44 8.21 -9.68
C ARG A 53 6.40 7.62 -8.63
N GLN A 54 5.90 7.29 -7.45
CA GLN A 54 6.69 6.78 -6.32
C GLN A 54 6.81 5.24 -6.29
N LYS A 55 6.23 4.55 -7.26
CA LYS A 55 6.26 3.07 -7.33
C LYS A 55 7.45 2.58 -8.16
N VAL A 56 7.91 1.35 -7.86
CA VAL A 56 9.12 0.75 -8.47
C VAL A 56 9.00 0.62 -9.99
N ALA A 57 7.87 0.20 -10.53
CA ALA A 57 7.71 0.11 -11.99
C ALA A 57 7.84 1.48 -12.68
N ALA A 58 7.37 2.57 -12.04
CA ALA A 58 7.59 3.93 -12.54
C ALA A 58 9.07 4.35 -12.46
N GLU A 59 9.82 3.82 -11.49
CA GLU A 59 11.28 4.00 -11.43
C GLU A 59 11.97 3.28 -12.58
N HIS A 60 11.63 2.00 -12.84
CA HIS A 60 12.15 1.23 -13.98
C HIS A 60 11.88 1.94 -15.32
N TYR A 61 10.67 2.48 -15.49
CA TYR A 61 10.29 3.25 -16.67
C TYR A 61 11.15 4.52 -16.82
N ARG A 62 11.33 5.30 -15.78
CA ARG A 62 12.17 6.51 -15.80
C ARG A 62 13.63 6.17 -16.08
N GLU A 63 14.15 5.08 -15.51
CA GLU A 63 15.51 4.64 -15.73
C GLU A 63 15.73 4.18 -17.17
N ARG A 64 14.75 3.48 -17.75
CA ARG A 64 14.76 3.10 -19.15
C ARG A 64 14.74 4.32 -20.08
N LEU A 65 13.95 5.35 -19.73
CA LEU A 65 13.96 6.64 -20.45
C LEU A 65 15.34 7.32 -20.40
N ARG A 66 16.01 7.33 -19.24
CA ARG A 66 17.35 7.91 -19.08
C ARG A 66 18.38 7.15 -19.92
N SER A 67 18.35 5.83 -19.89
CA SER A 67 19.24 4.97 -20.68
C SER A 67 19.05 5.21 -22.17
N ALA A 68 17.82 5.34 -22.64
CA ALA A 68 17.51 5.66 -24.03
C ALA A 68 17.95 7.08 -24.43
N ALA A 69 17.81 8.07 -23.55
CA ALA A 69 18.22 9.45 -23.78
C ALA A 69 19.75 9.61 -23.78
N GLY A 70 20.46 8.90 -22.91
CA GLY A 70 21.93 8.89 -22.88
C GLY A 70 22.57 8.29 -24.14
N ALA A 71 21.81 7.48 -24.86
CA ALA A 71 22.23 6.95 -26.17
C ALA A 71 22.01 7.94 -27.33
N SER A 72 21.28 9.06 -27.14
CA SER A 72 20.83 9.97 -28.18
C SER A 72 21.19 11.45 -28.05
N SER A 73 22.22 11.84 -27.28
CA SER A 73 22.75 13.22 -27.17
C SER A 73 22.47 14.05 -25.92
N SER A 74 23.43 14.92 -25.67
CA SER A 74 23.79 15.72 -24.49
C SER A 74 22.98 16.98 -24.16
N THR A 75 21.73 17.16 -24.56
CA THR A 75 21.07 18.49 -24.47
C THR A 75 19.71 18.56 -23.80
N GLN A 76 19.17 17.49 -23.23
CA GLN A 76 17.90 17.52 -22.48
C GLN A 76 17.98 16.97 -21.05
N ALA A 77 19.18 16.80 -20.52
CA ALA A 77 19.45 16.21 -19.19
C ALA A 77 19.17 17.14 -18.00
N GLU A 78 19.00 18.46 -18.18
CA GLU A 78 18.95 19.41 -17.07
C GLU A 78 17.65 19.43 -16.26
N ALA A 79 16.56 18.90 -16.76
CA ALA A 79 15.28 18.91 -16.04
C ALA A 79 15.04 17.65 -15.16
N VAL A 80 15.90 16.63 -15.23
CA VAL A 80 15.74 15.34 -14.53
C VAL A 80 16.85 15.07 -13.51
N ASP A 81 17.91 15.89 -13.46
CA ASP A 81 19.21 15.57 -12.86
C ASP A 81 19.38 15.92 -11.37
N ILE A 82 18.33 16.23 -10.61
CA ILE A 82 18.49 16.54 -9.17
C ILE A 82 18.60 15.29 -8.28
N MET A 83 18.37 14.08 -8.78
CA MET A 83 18.42 12.84 -7.95
C MET A 83 19.31 11.69 -8.47
N ALA A 84 20.18 11.89 -9.42
CA ALA A 84 20.96 10.79 -10.02
C ALA A 84 22.47 11.03 -9.96
N ARG A 85 23.05 11.05 -8.78
CA ARG A 85 24.52 10.87 -8.63
C ARG A 85 24.78 9.82 -7.57
N THR A 86 24.88 8.55 -7.97
CA THR A 86 25.84 7.53 -7.50
C THR A 86 25.52 6.15 -8.04
N SER A 87 26.49 5.55 -8.68
CA SER A 87 26.78 4.12 -8.94
C SER A 87 26.77 3.65 -10.41
N GLY A 88 27.87 3.01 -10.76
CA GLY A 88 28.24 2.59 -12.09
C GLY A 88 27.33 1.48 -12.66
N GLY A 89 27.03 1.60 -13.93
CA GLY A 89 26.21 0.68 -14.67
C GLY A 89 27.00 -0.48 -15.31
N SER A 90 26.40 -1.66 -15.33
CA SER A 90 26.83 -2.79 -16.17
C SER A 90 25.84 -2.99 -17.31
N GLN A 91 26.40 -3.25 -18.50
CA GLN A 91 25.66 -3.52 -19.74
C GLN A 91 24.90 -4.86 -19.65
N LEU A 92 23.57 -4.83 -19.64
CA LEU A 92 22.70 -5.98 -19.86
C LEU A 92 21.46 -5.56 -20.65
N ASP A 93 21.61 -5.25 -21.93
CA ASP A 93 20.49 -4.92 -22.81
C ASP A 93 20.73 -5.43 -24.22
N HIS A 94 20.46 -6.72 -24.45
CA HIS A 94 20.80 -7.30 -25.74
C HIS A 94 19.65 -7.59 -26.72
N HIS A 95 18.36 -7.31 -26.39
CA HIS A 95 17.29 -7.71 -27.33
C HIS A 95 16.11 -6.77 -27.53
N MET A 96 16.02 -5.62 -26.83
CA MET A 96 14.90 -4.71 -27.04
C MET A 96 15.21 -3.55 -27.99
N PRO A 97 14.31 -3.21 -28.91
CA PRO A 97 14.42 -1.97 -29.69
C PRO A 97 14.52 -0.76 -28.77
N ALA A 98 15.40 0.18 -29.12
CA ALA A 98 15.51 1.45 -28.41
C ALA A 98 14.10 2.10 -28.31
N GLY A 99 13.72 2.53 -27.10
CA GLY A 99 12.43 3.20 -26.88
C GLY A 99 11.27 2.33 -26.40
N LYS A 100 11.52 1.05 -26.05
CA LYS A 100 10.50 0.14 -25.49
C LYS A 100 10.96 -0.46 -24.15
N MET A 101 10.00 -0.84 -23.31
CA MET A 101 10.20 -1.59 -22.07
C MET A 101 9.24 -2.78 -22.06
N GLU A 102 9.79 -3.98 -21.89
CA GLU A 102 8.98 -5.21 -21.76
C GLU A 102 8.17 -5.22 -20.48
N VAL A 103 6.96 -5.74 -20.58
CA VAL A 103 6.04 -5.91 -19.47
C VAL A 103 5.28 -7.22 -19.65
N ALA A 104 5.12 -7.96 -18.57
CA ALA A 104 4.20 -9.10 -18.49
C ALA A 104 3.18 -8.86 -17.39
N VAL A 105 1.95 -9.29 -17.59
CA VAL A 105 0.86 -9.13 -16.64
C VAL A 105 0.22 -10.48 -16.36
N ALA A 106 0.34 -10.94 -15.13
CA ALA A 106 -0.28 -12.18 -14.67
C ALA A 106 -1.63 -11.89 -14.00
N LEU A 107 -2.68 -12.56 -14.43
CA LEU A 107 -4.03 -12.44 -13.90
C LEU A 107 -4.49 -13.79 -13.34
N GLY A 108 -5.29 -13.77 -12.27
CA GLY A 108 -5.80 -14.98 -11.65
C GLY A 108 -4.71 -15.83 -11.00
N THR A 109 -3.76 -15.18 -10.32
CA THR A 109 -2.71 -15.87 -9.55
C THR A 109 -3.25 -16.34 -8.20
N ASP A 110 -2.49 -17.21 -7.53
CA ASP A 110 -2.72 -17.56 -6.12
C ASP A 110 -2.87 -16.28 -5.26
N PRO A 111 -3.82 -16.24 -4.31
CA PRO A 111 -4.06 -15.05 -3.48
C PRO A 111 -2.81 -14.50 -2.78
N ALA A 112 -1.88 -15.35 -2.34
CA ALA A 112 -0.63 -14.88 -1.73
C ALA A 112 0.29 -14.20 -2.75
N ILE A 113 0.26 -14.62 -4.01
CA ILE A 113 1.01 -13.97 -5.10
C ILE A 113 0.36 -12.63 -5.43
N THR A 114 -0.97 -12.61 -5.59
CA THR A 114 -1.73 -11.36 -5.81
C THR A 114 -1.47 -10.36 -4.68
N PHE A 115 -1.53 -10.81 -3.42
CA PHE A 115 -1.22 -9.98 -2.26
C PHE A 115 0.24 -9.48 -2.28
N SER A 116 1.20 -10.32 -2.65
CA SER A 116 2.61 -9.90 -2.68
C SER A 116 2.88 -8.72 -3.61
N ALA A 117 2.07 -8.55 -4.67
CA ALA A 117 2.19 -7.42 -5.59
C ALA A 117 1.81 -6.06 -4.98
N ILE A 118 1.16 -6.03 -3.79
CA ILE A 118 0.80 -4.77 -3.10
C ILE A 118 1.62 -4.51 -1.84
N VAL A 119 2.39 -5.48 -1.37
CA VAL A 119 3.10 -5.35 -0.10
C VAL A 119 4.19 -4.28 -0.15
N PRO A 120 4.39 -3.53 0.95
CA PRO A 120 5.50 -2.59 1.07
C PRO A 120 6.81 -3.35 1.36
N ALA A 121 7.28 -4.14 0.40
CA ALA A 121 8.51 -4.90 0.54
C ALA A 121 9.70 -3.97 0.83
N PRO A 122 10.64 -4.37 1.70
CA PRO A 122 11.90 -3.66 1.84
C PRO A 122 12.66 -3.62 0.50
N PRO A 123 13.50 -2.60 0.28
CA PRO A 123 14.36 -2.56 -0.89
C PRO A 123 15.11 -3.89 -1.08
N ASP A 124 15.21 -4.35 -2.30
CA ASP A 124 15.89 -5.60 -2.69
C ASP A 124 15.22 -6.92 -2.26
N VAL A 125 14.04 -6.88 -1.65
CA VAL A 125 13.22 -8.06 -1.37
C VAL A 125 12.21 -8.22 -2.50
N GLU A 126 12.35 -9.30 -3.27
CA GLU A 126 11.45 -9.63 -4.36
C GLU A 126 10.08 -10.07 -3.83
N GLU A 127 8.99 -9.60 -4.42
CA GLU A 127 7.61 -9.87 -3.99
C GLU A 127 7.29 -11.38 -4.00
N TYR A 128 7.84 -12.14 -4.94
CA TYR A 128 7.64 -13.59 -4.98
C TYR A 128 8.30 -14.35 -3.82
N LEU A 129 9.33 -13.78 -3.18
CA LEU A 129 9.88 -14.33 -1.94
C LEU A 129 8.86 -14.19 -0.80
N ILE A 130 8.17 -13.05 -0.72
CA ILE A 130 7.10 -12.83 0.26
C ILE A 130 5.94 -13.77 -0.02
N ALA A 131 5.53 -13.93 -1.28
CA ALA A 131 4.51 -14.91 -1.65
C ALA A 131 4.90 -16.34 -1.26
N GLY A 132 6.15 -16.72 -1.51
CA GLY A 132 6.69 -18.03 -1.12
C GLY A 132 6.68 -18.24 0.39
N PHE A 133 7.05 -17.21 1.16
CA PHE A 133 6.98 -17.23 2.61
C PHE A 133 5.54 -17.44 3.11
N LEU A 134 4.59 -16.70 2.59
CA LEU A 134 3.17 -16.83 2.96
C LEU A 134 2.59 -18.20 2.60
N ARG A 135 2.95 -18.73 1.45
CA ARG A 135 2.50 -20.04 0.95
C ARG A 135 3.22 -21.22 1.60
N GLN A 136 4.34 -20.98 2.30
CA GLN A 136 5.26 -22.00 2.79
C GLN A 136 5.77 -22.94 1.69
N LYS A 137 5.86 -22.44 0.46
CA LYS A 137 6.41 -23.13 -0.71
C LYS A 137 6.86 -22.13 -1.77
N PRO A 138 7.86 -22.44 -2.59
CA PRO A 138 8.31 -21.56 -3.67
C PRO A 138 7.19 -21.19 -4.65
N VAL A 139 7.32 -20.03 -5.27
CA VAL A 139 6.54 -19.65 -6.46
C VAL A 139 7.24 -20.24 -7.67
N GLU A 140 6.57 -21.16 -8.35
CA GLU A 140 7.06 -21.70 -9.61
C GLU A 140 6.87 -20.64 -10.70
N LEU A 141 7.92 -20.39 -11.47
CA LEU A 141 7.93 -19.40 -12.54
C LEU A 141 8.11 -20.09 -13.89
N ILE A 142 7.51 -19.49 -14.90
CA ILE A 142 7.65 -19.91 -16.30
C ILE A 142 8.04 -18.69 -17.14
N LYS A 143 8.89 -18.91 -18.14
CA LYS A 143 9.22 -17.88 -19.13
C LYS A 143 8.00 -17.51 -19.95
N CYS A 144 7.87 -16.22 -20.24
CA CYS A 144 6.93 -15.71 -21.21
C CYS A 144 7.27 -16.18 -22.62
N GLU A 145 6.28 -16.20 -23.51
CA GLU A 145 6.45 -16.66 -24.90
C GLU A 145 7.15 -15.63 -25.78
N THR A 146 6.92 -14.34 -25.54
CA THR A 146 7.33 -13.27 -26.48
C THR A 146 8.19 -12.18 -25.84
N VAL A 147 8.31 -12.16 -24.51
CA VAL A 147 9.15 -11.20 -23.76
C VAL A 147 10.11 -11.93 -22.83
N ASP A 148 11.28 -11.33 -22.55
CA ASP A 148 12.28 -11.93 -21.65
C ASP A 148 11.95 -11.67 -20.17
N LEU A 149 10.76 -12.09 -19.77
CA LEU A 149 10.25 -12.03 -18.40
C LEU A 149 9.75 -13.40 -17.96
N GLU A 150 9.55 -13.54 -16.66
CA GLU A 150 8.99 -14.75 -16.05
C GLU A 150 7.77 -14.38 -15.20
N VAL A 151 6.77 -15.22 -15.25
CA VAL A 151 5.49 -15.07 -14.53
C VAL A 151 5.18 -16.33 -13.71
N PRO A 152 4.29 -16.27 -12.71
CA PRO A 152 3.87 -17.46 -12.00
C PRO A 152 3.23 -18.49 -12.93
N ALA A 153 3.73 -19.72 -12.89
CA ALA A 153 3.24 -20.82 -13.71
C ALA A 153 1.76 -21.18 -13.43
N SER A 154 1.25 -20.76 -12.28
CA SER A 154 -0.14 -20.94 -11.87
C SER A 154 -1.10 -19.86 -12.35
N SER A 155 -0.64 -18.87 -13.13
CA SER A 155 -1.48 -17.79 -13.65
C SER A 155 -2.61 -18.35 -14.53
N GLU A 156 -3.79 -17.77 -14.44
CA GLU A 156 -4.94 -18.13 -15.27
C GLU A 156 -4.81 -17.51 -16.66
N ILE A 157 -4.38 -16.27 -16.74
CA ILE A 157 -4.18 -15.51 -17.97
C ILE A 157 -2.87 -14.71 -17.85
N VAL A 158 -2.10 -14.64 -18.93
CA VAL A 158 -0.91 -13.79 -19.02
C VAL A 158 -1.02 -12.91 -20.24
N LEU A 159 -0.80 -11.61 -20.04
CA LEU A 159 -0.65 -10.63 -21.12
C LEU A 159 0.83 -10.28 -21.26
N GLU A 160 1.38 -10.39 -22.45
CA GLU A 160 2.77 -10.05 -22.73
C GLU A 160 2.83 -8.91 -23.74
N GLY A 161 3.81 -8.07 -23.60
CA GLY A 161 3.98 -6.97 -24.53
C GLY A 161 4.99 -5.92 -24.03
N TYR A 162 4.75 -4.68 -24.41
CA TYR A 162 5.67 -3.59 -24.12
C TYR A 162 4.96 -2.26 -23.85
N VAL A 163 5.68 -1.38 -23.19
CA VAL A 163 5.35 0.04 -23.07
C VAL A 163 6.31 0.83 -23.95
N ASN A 164 5.77 1.72 -24.81
CA ASN A 164 6.57 2.71 -25.51
C ASN A 164 6.97 3.83 -24.56
N LEU A 165 8.26 4.17 -24.50
CA LEU A 165 8.78 5.12 -23.51
C LEU A 165 8.30 6.57 -23.70
N HIS A 166 7.81 6.92 -24.88
CA HIS A 166 7.35 8.29 -25.20
C HIS A 166 5.86 8.36 -25.53
N GLU A 167 5.11 7.27 -25.30
CA GLU A 167 3.69 7.19 -25.56
C GLU A 167 2.91 7.27 -24.27
N LEU A 168 2.19 8.38 -24.10
CA LEU A 168 1.29 8.61 -22.99
C LEU A 168 -0.13 8.77 -23.52
N ARG A 169 -1.11 8.30 -22.75
CA ARG A 169 -2.52 8.46 -23.05
C ARG A 169 -3.28 8.79 -21.77
N THR A 170 -4.35 9.55 -21.90
CA THR A 170 -5.24 9.86 -20.78
C THR A 170 -5.85 8.60 -20.19
N GLU A 171 -5.73 8.43 -18.88
CA GLU A 171 -6.31 7.37 -18.06
C GLU A 171 -7.19 8.00 -17.00
N GLY A 172 -8.30 7.34 -16.70
CA GLY A 172 -9.30 7.81 -15.74
C GLY A 172 -10.41 8.64 -16.41
N PRO A 173 -11.42 9.06 -15.62
CA PRO A 173 -11.53 8.80 -14.17
C PRO A 173 -11.78 7.34 -13.83
N PHE A 174 -11.47 6.97 -12.59
CA PHE A 174 -11.66 5.63 -12.03
C PHE A 174 -12.22 5.75 -10.59
N GLY A 175 -13.30 5.03 -10.29
CA GLY A 175 -13.85 4.96 -8.95
C GLY A 175 -12.91 4.19 -8.02
N ASP A 176 -12.30 4.91 -7.06
CA ASP A 176 -11.18 4.40 -6.28
C ASP A 176 -11.53 4.16 -4.80
N HIS A 177 -10.63 3.54 -4.06
CA HIS A 177 -10.81 3.09 -2.67
C HIS A 177 -11.12 4.22 -1.68
N THR A 178 -10.81 5.46 -2.00
CA THR A 178 -11.19 6.62 -1.18
C THR A 178 -12.69 6.93 -1.22
N GLY A 179 -13.45 6.28 -2.11
CA GLY A 179 -14.86 6.55 -2.37
C GLY A 179 -15.11 7.73 -3.31
N PHE A 180 -14.06 8.23 -3.94
CA PHE A 180 -14.08 9.28 -4.94
C PHE A 180 -13.46 8.80 -6.25
N TYR A 181 -13.82 9.43 -7.35
CA TYR A 181 -13.17 9.18 -8.62
C TYR A 181 -11.77 9.80 -8.63
N SER A 182 -10.80 9.09 -9.17
CA SER A 182 -9.50 9.68 -9.51
C SER A 182 -9.66 10.71 -10.61
N LEU A 183 -8.77 11.70 -10.64
CA LEU A 183 -8.69 12.62 -11.77
C LEU A 183 -8.06 11.91 -12.98
N GLU A 184 -8.36 12.42 -14.16
CA GLU A 184 -7.66 12.05 -15.39
C GLU A 184 -6.20 12.50 -15.33
N ASP A 185 -5.28 11.64 -15.80
CA ASP A 185 -3.86 11.99 -15.94
C ASP A 185 -3.24 11.20 -17.10
N GLN A 186 -2.02 11.53 -17.46
CA GLN A 186 -1.28 10.91 -18.55
C GLN A 186 -0.44 9.73 -18.04
N TYR A 187 -0.73 8.55 -18.58
CA TYR A 187 0.00 7.32 -18.21
C TYR A 187 0.53 6.61 -19.46
N PRO A 188 1.61 5.81 -19.29
CA PRO A 188 2.14 4.98 -20.36
C PRO A 188 1.10 4.02 -20.93
N VAL A 189 1.22 3.73 -22.22
CA VAL A 189 0.37 2.74 -22.92
C VAL A 189 1.08 1.41 -22.98
N PHE A 190 0.41 0.37 -22.50
CA PHE A 190 0.85 -1.02 -22.63
C PHE A 190 0.22 -1.66 -23.87
N HIS A 191 1.06 -2.07 -24.80
CA HIS A 191 0.68 -2.78 -26.01
C HIS A 191 0.80 -4.27 -25.81
N VAL A 192 -0.32 -4.98 -25.87
CA VAL A 192 -0.41 -6.42 -25.72
C VAL A 192 -0.07 -7.08 -27.08
N THR A 193 0.96 -7.90 -27.10
CA THR A 193 1.41 -8.62 -28.29
C THR A 193 1.13 -10.12 -28.26
N CYS A 194 0.98 -10.67 -27.05
CA CYS A 194 0.64 -12.08 -26.84
C CYS A 194 -0.29 -12.22 -25.64
N VAL A 195 -1.24 -13.15 -25.73
CA VAL A 195 -2.11 -13.55 -24.62
C VAL A 195 -2.05 -15.07 -24.52
N THR A 196 -1.59 -15.55 -23.36
CA THR A 196 -1.65 -16.98 -23.03
C THR A 196 -2.63 -17.19 -21.90
N HIS A 197 -3.34 -18.31 -21.88
CA HIS A 197 -4.31 -18.62 -20.86
C HIS A 197 -4.52 -20.12 -20.69
N ARG A 198 -5.06 -20.53 -19.57
CA ARG A 198 -5.51 -21.90 -19.36
C ARG A 198 -6.65 -22.25 -20.32
N THR A 199 -6.91 -23.52 -20.51
CA THR A 199 -7.99 -24.00 -21.39
C THR A 199 -9.35 -23.47 -20.96
N ASP A 200 -9.58 -23.35 -19.63
CA ASP A 200 -10.79 -22.80 -19.05
C ASP A 200 -10.39 -21.79 -17.93
N PRO A 201 -10.00 -20.57 -18.31
CA PRO A 201 -9.40 -19.64 -17.39
C PRO A 201 -10.42 -18.94 -16.49
N ILE A 202 -10.07 -18.75 -15.23
CA ILE A 202 -10.81 -17.94 -14.28
C ILE A 202 -10.26 -16.51 -14.29
N TYR A 203 -11.08 -15.54 -14.67
CA TYR A 203 -10.71 -14.12 -14.60
C TYR A 203 -10.97 -13.59 -13.19
N ALA A 204 -9.91 -13.46 -12.40
CA ALA A 204 -9.99 -12.84 -11.07
C ALA A 204 -10.06 -11.32 -11.21
N THR A 205 -11.03 -10.71 -10.57
CA THR A 205 -11.24 -9.25 -10.58
C THR A 205 -11.85 -8.79 -9.26
N THR A 206 -11.78 -7.50 -8.98
CA THR A 206 -12.44 -6.87 -7.84
C THR A 206 -13.13 -5.57 -8.26
N ILE A 207 -14.08 -5.13 -7.45
CA ILE A 207 -14.70 -3.81 -7.54
C ILE A 207 -13.98 -2.93 -6.51
N VAL A 208 -13.20 -1.98 -6.99
CA VAL A 208 -12.57 -0.96 -6.14
C VAL A 208 -13.58 0.13 -5.81
N GLY A 209 -13.61 0.61 -4.58
CA GLY A 209 -14.56 1.65 -4.21
C GLY A 209 -14.62 1.93 -2.72
N LYS A 210 -15.68 2.64 -2.32
CA LYS A 210 -15.91 3.03 -0.92
C LYS A 210 -15.90 1.81 0.01
N PRO A 211 -15.14 1.86 1.13
CA PRO A 211 -15.06 0.76 2.09
C PRO A 211 -16.42 0.26 2.61
N PRO A 212 -16.52 -1.04 2.94
CA PRO A 212 -15.47 -2.06 2.88
C PRO A 212 -15.39 -2.72 1.50
N MET A 213 -14.24 -2.67 0.86
CA MET A 213 -13.90 -3.40 -0.37
C MET A 213 -12.60 -4.19 -0.14
N GLU A 214 -11.93 -4.70 -1.18
CA GLU A 214 -10.75 -5.55 -1.07
C GLU A 214 -9.61 -4.88 -0.27
N ASP A 215 -9.42 -3.57 -0.43
CA ASP A 215 -8.38 -2.80 0.25
C ASP A 215 -8.49 -2.84 1.78
N ALA A 216 -9.70 -2.98 2.31
CA ALA A 216 -9.92 -3.14 3.73
C ALA A 216 -9.23 -4.41 4.27
N TRP A 217 -9.33 -5.51 3.52
CA TRP A 217 -8.75 -6.81 3.88
C TRP A 217 -7.25 -6.85 3.58
N MET A 218 -6.82 -6.29 2.45
CA MET A 218 -5.41 -6.16 2.10
C MET A 218 -4.68 -5.28 3.13
N GLY A 219 -5.26 -4.15 3.54
CA GLY A 219 -4.73 -3.29 4.58
C GLY A 219 -4.56 -4.02 5.93
N LYS A 220 -5.57 -4.82 6.33
CA LYS A 220 -5.48 -5.66 7.54
C LYS A 220 -4.38 -6.72 7.45
N ALA A 221 -4.20 -7.35 6.31
CA ALA A 221 -3.12 -8.31 6.10
C ALA A 221 -1.74 -7.61 6.19
N VAL A 222 -1.56 -6.46 5.54
CA VAL A 222 -0.33 -5.64 5.65
C VAL A 222 -0.06 -5.27 7.10
N GLU A 223 -1.05 -4.76 7.81
CA GLU A 223 -0.97 -4.41 9.23
C GLU A 223 -0.39 -5.55 10.08
N ARG A 224 -0.95 -6.76 9.95
CA ARG A 224 -0.53 -7.92 10.77
C ARG A 224 0.82 -8.49 10.35
N ILE A 225 1.09 -8.57 9.06
CA ILE A 225 2.34 -9.14 8.52
C ILE A 225 3.53 -8.21 8.79
N PHE A 226 3.34 -6.89 8.69
CA PHE A 226 4.44 -5.92 8.82
C PHE A 226 4.63 -5.37 10.25
N LEU A 227 3.70 -5.58 11.17
CA LEU A 227 3.88 -5.19 12.57
C LEU A 227 5.21 -5.69 13.18
N PRO A 228 5.60 -6.97 13.04
CA PRO A 228 6.89 -7.45 13.56
C PRO A 228 8.09 -6.71 12.96
N LEU A 229 8.06 -6.38 11.68
CA LEU A 229 9.13 -5.63 11.01
C LEU A 229 9.21 -4.18 11.49
N MET A 230 8.07 -3.52 11.69
CA MET A 230 8.02 -2.18 12.28
C MET A 230 8.61 -2.18 13.69
N ARG A 231 8.34 -3.20 14.48
CA ARG A 231 8.87 -3.35 15.85
C ARG A 231 10.39 -3.55 15.91
N LEU A 232 11.03 -3.98 14.82
CA LEU A 232 12.50 -4.03 14.76
C LEU A 232 13.13 -2.64 14.80
N THR A 233 12.46 -1.65 14.22
CA THR A 233 12.96 -0.25 14.14
C THR A 233 12.30 0.68 15.15
N ILE A 234 11.08 0.36 15.58
CA ILE A 234 10.28 1.13 16.55
C ILE A 234 9.80 0.15 17.64
N PRO A 235 10.70 -0.30 18.54
CA PRO A 235 10.42 -1.40 19.47
C PRO A 235 9.34 -1.10 20.52
N GLU A 236 9.05 0.16 20.78
CA GLU A 236 7.98 0.57 21.68
C GLU A 236 6.57 0.29 21.14
N ILE A 237 6.38 0.06 19.84
CA ILE A 237 5.08 -0.30 19.29
C ILE A 237 4.63 -1.64 19.87
N VAL A 238 3.43 -1.65 20.45
CA VAL A 238 2.75 -2.84 20.95
C VAL A 238 1.83 -3.41 19.87
N ASP A 239 0.97 -2.55 19.31
CA ASP A 239 0.07 -2.93 18.23
C ASP A 239 -0.24 -1.74 17.32
N ILE A 240 -0.74 -2.02 16.12
CA ILE A 240 -1.18 -1.03 15.14
C ILE A 240 -2.56 -1.42 14.60
N ASN A 241 -3.29 -0.44 14.13
CA ASN A 241 -4.55 -0.61 13.40
C ASN A 241 -4.57 0.32 12.19
N LEU A 242 -4.82 -0.24 11.02
CA LEU A 242 -5.20 0.48 9.81
C LEU A 242 -6.72 0.31 9.65
N PRO A 243 -7.53 1.18 10.25
CA PRO A 243 -8.98 1.04 10.19
C PRO A 243 -9.47 1.19 8.76
N ILE A 244 -10.51 0.44 8.40
CA ILE A 244 -11.06 0.43 7.05
C ILE A 244 -11.58 1.80 6.62
N GLU A 245 -12.08 2.59 7.56
CA GLU A 245 -12.52 3.97 7.35
C GLU A 245 -11.36 4.93 7.04
N GLY A 246 -10.16 4.54 7.43
CA GLY A 246 -8.91 5.26 7.14
C GLY A 246 -8.31 4.89 5.79
N VAL A 247 -8.95 4.00 5.02
CA VAL A 247 -8.50 3.55 3.67
C VAL A 247 -6.99 3.29 3.63
N PHE A 248 -6.48 2.59 4.64
CA PHE A 248 -5.10 2.18 4.94
C PHE A 248 -4.01 3.27 4.91
N HIS A 249 -4.24 4.44 4.30
CA HIS A 249 -3.26 5.52 4.28
C HIS A 249 -3.72 6.83 4.94
N ASN A 250 -5.03 7.02 5.19
CA ASN A 250 -5.51 8.23 5.85
C ASN A 250 -5.43 8.18 7.38
N LEU A 251 -5.46 6.99 7.98
CA LEU A 251 -5.39 6.84 9.43
C LEU A 251 -4.61 5.59 9.83
N MET A 252 -3.66 5.77 10.75
CA MET A 252 -3.00 4.69 11.48
C MET A 252 -3.15 4.95 12.98
N ILE A 253 -3.58 3.94 13.72
CA ILE A 253 -3.67 3.98 15.18
C ILE A 253 -2.56 3.08 15.73
N VAL A 254 -1.83 3.56 16.73
CA VAL A 254 -0.65 2.88 17.26
C VAL A 254 -0.70 2.86 18.77
N SER A 255 -0.65 1.70 19.41
CA SER A 255 -0.40 1.61 20.84
C SER A 255 1.09 1.44 21.13
N ILE A 256 1.59 2.15 22.13
CA ILE A 256 3.00 2.12 22.51
C ILE A 256 3.19 1.88 24.00
N ARG A 257 4.30 1.21 24.34
CA ARG A 257 4.83 1.19 25.69
C ARG A 257 5.68 2.44 25.91
N LYS A 258 5.02 3.49 26.45
CA LYS A 258 5.68 4.76 26.70
C LYS A 258 6.64 4.64 27.89
N SER A 259 7.88 5.07 27.72
CA SER A 259 8.94 4.98 28.72
C SER A 259 9.66 6.31 29.00
N TYR A 260 9.44 7.34 28.19
CA TYR A 260 10.01 8.69 28.37
C TYR A 260 9.13 9.77 27.71
N PRO A 261 9.28 11.04 28.11
CA PRO A 261 8.52 12.15 27.54
C PRO A 261 8.78 12.32 26.04
N GLY A 262 7.71 12.64 25.28
CA GLY A 262 7.81 12.92 23.85
C GLY A 262 7.96 11.68 22.96
N GLN A 263 7.89 10.47 23.52
CA GLN A 263 8.07 9.22 22.77
C GLN A 263 6.98 9.01 21.70
N ALA A 264 5.75 9.45 21.94
CA ALA A 264 4.69 9.41 20.93
C ALA A 264 5.06 10.21 19.68
N ARG A 265 5.65 11.40 19.85
CA ARG A 265 6.12 12.22 18.70
C ARG A 265 7.26 11.56 17.94
N LYS A 266 8.18 10.88 18.66
CA LYS A 266 9.24 10.05 18.04
C LYS A 266 8.62 8.95 17.17
N VAL A 267 7.59 8.25 17.66
CA VAL A 267 6.91 7.19 16.92
C VAL A 267 6.23 7.73 15.65
N MET A 268 5.49 8.84 15.76
CA MET A 268 4.87 9.49 14.59
C MET A 268 5.89 9.81 13.50
N ASN A 269 7.00 10.46 13.88
CA ASN A 269 8.05 10.85 12.93
C ASN A 269 8.76 9.63 12.33
N ALA A 270 8.97 8.57 13.11
CA ALA A 270 9.54 7.33 12.63
C ALA A 270 8.64 6.64 11.59
N ILE A 271 7.32 6.59 11.83
CA ILE A 271 6.34 6.04 10.88
C ILE A 271 6.35 6.86 9.59
N TRP A 272 6.32 8.18 9.67
CA TRP A 272 6.36 9.05 8.49
C TRP A 272 7.67 8.99 7.70
N SER A 273 8.70 8.36 8.24
CA SER A 273 9.98 8.11 7.54
C SER A 273 10.11 6.69 7.03
N LEU A 274 9.14 5.80 7.28
CA LEU A 274 9.27 4.36 7.05
C LEU A 274 8.57 3.93 5.76
N GLY A 275 9.31 3.75 4.67
CA GLY A 275 8.80 3.16 3.42
C GLY A 275 7.46 3.75 2.98
N GLN A 276 6.49 2.92 2.64
CA GLN A 276 5.15 3.36 2.22
C GLN A 276 4.29 3.93 3.38
N ALA A 277 4.65 3.68 4.65
CA ALA A 277 3.98 4.32 5.78
C ALA A 277 4.18 5.84 5.79
N MET A 278 5.13 6.36 5.01
CA MET A 278 5.29 7.79 4.79
C MET A 278 4.04 8.49 4.25
N PHE A 279 3.13 7.75 3.61
CA PHE A 279 1.88 8.33 3.07
C PHE A 279 0.79 8.48 4.13
N THR A 280 0.94 7.90 5.32
CA THR A 280 -0.06 8.00 6.38
C THR A 280 -0.35 9.46 6.72
N LYS A 281 -1.61 9.86 6.56
CA LYS A 281 -2.05 11.25 6.76
C LYS A 281 -2.24 11.59 8.23
N CYS A 282 -2.97 10.74 8.95
CA CYS A 282 -3.25 10.92 10.37
C CYS A 282 -2.68 9.75 11.17
N ILE A 283 -2.02 10.04 12.30
CA ILE A 283 -1.55 9.02 13.24
C ILE A 283 -2.11 9.34 14.62
N ILE A 284 -2.75 8.37 15.27
CA ILE A 284 -3.15 8.48 16.67
C ILE A 284 -2.30 7.50 17.48
N VAL A 285 -1.57 8.02 18.47
CA VAL A 285 -0.75 7.21 19.37
C VAL A 285 -1.42 7.13 20.73
N VAL A 286 -1.66 5.92 21.21
CA VAL A 286 -2.27 5.61 22.52
C VAL A 286 -1.35 4.78 23.39
N ASP A 287 -1.66 4.63 24.68
CA ASP A 287 -0.92 3.75 25.59
C ASP A 287 -1.17 2.27 25.29
N GLU A 288 -0.27 1.40 25.78
CA GLU A 288 -0.28 -0.05 25.54
C GLU A 288 -1.54 -0.78 26.03
N ASP A 289 -2.28 -0.20 26.96
CA ASP A 289 -3.52 -0.74 27.55
C ASP A 289 -4.77 -0.43 26.70
N CYS A 290 -4.63 0.32 25.60
CA CYS A 290 -5.72 0.60 24.67
C CYS A 290 -5.76 -0.47 23.56
N ASN A 291 -6.92 -1.07 23.37
CA ASN A 291 -7.14 -1.96 22.24
C ASN A 291 -7.33 -1.13 20.94
N VAL A 292 -6.26 -1.02 20.14
CA VAL A 292 -6.29 -0.24 18.90
C VAL A 292 -7.26 -0.79 17.84
N GLN A 293 -7.71 -2.05 18.00
CA GLN A 293 -8.70 -2.65 17.09
C GLN A 293 -10.15 -2.24 17.44
N ASP A 294 -10.38 -1.64 18.61
CA ASP A 294 -11.65 -1.07 19.04
C ASP A 294 -11.66 0.45 18.84
N LEU A 295 -12.26 0.92 17.75
CA LEU A 295 -12.33 2.34 17.43
C LEU A 295 -13.13 3.14 18.49
N GLY A 296 -14.09 2.51 19.16
CA GLY A 296 -14.84 3.13 20.26
C GLY A 296 -13.93 3.41 21.45
N GLU A 297 -13.13 2.42 21.88
CA GLU A 297 -12.16 2.58 22.95
C GLU A 297 -11.08 3.62 22.58
N VAL A 298 -10.52 3.54 21.37
CA VAL A 298 -9.52 4.52 20.88
C VAL A 298 -10.08 5.93 20.91
N THR A 299 -11.31 6.13 20.40
CA THR A 299 -11.96 7.43 20.37
C THR A 299 -12.17 7.96 21.79
N LEU A 300 -12.68 7.12 22.70
CA LEU A 300 -12.88 7.49 24.08
C LEU A 300 -11.56 7.92 24.75
N LYS A 301 -10.50 7.11 24.65
CA LYS A 301 -9.20 7.43 25.24
C LYS A 301 -8.58 8.67 24.59
N ALA A 302 -8.57 8.76 23.27
CA ALA A 302 -7.98 9.90 22.56
C ALA A 302 -8.63 11.22 23.01
N LEU A 303 -9.96 11.32 22.98
CA LEU A 303 -10.67 12.55 23.31
C LEU A 303 -10.55 12.94 24.80
N ASN A 304 -10.32 11.97 25.69
CA ASN A 304 -10.11 12.25 27.11
C ASN A 304 -8.67 12.62 27.47
N ASN A 305 -7.68 12.18 26.67
CA ASN A 305 -6.27 12.32 27.01
C ASN A 305 -5.59 13.53 26.35
N ILE A 306 -6.20 14.11 25.32
CA ILE A 306 -5.56 15.21 24.58
C ILE A 306 -5.99 16.58 25.09
N ASP A 307 -5.02 17.50 25.07
CA ASP A 307 -5.21 18.93 24.91
C ASP A 307 -4.76 19.27 23.48
N PRO A 308 -5.68 19.63 22.57
CA PRO A 308 -5.37 19.73 21.15
C PRO A 308 -4.17 20.63 20.81
N GLU A 309 -4.01 21.75 21.49
CA GLU A 309 -2.89 22.68 21.27
C GLU A 309 -1.54 22.04 21.64
N ARG A 310 -1.49 21.28 22.72
CA ARG A 310 -0.27 20.62 23.21
C ARG A 310 0.03 19.33 22.45
N ASP A 311 -1.01 18.53 22.15
CA ASP A 311 -0.86 17.11 21.80
C ASP A 311 -1.00 16.82 20.32
N ILE A 312 -1.39 17.81 19.50
CA ILE A 312 -1.42 17.65 18.06
C ILE A 312 -0.14 18.18 17.44
N GLN A 313 0.40 17.41 16.51
CA GLN A 313 1.55 17.77 15.69
C GLN A 313 1.12 17.85 14.23
N PHE A 314 1.44 18.96 13.56
CA PHE A 314 1.31 19.08 12.12
C PHE A 314 2.68 19.05 11.46
N THR A 315 2.77 18.40 10.31
CA THR A 315 3.96 18.41 9.46
C THR A 315 3.56 18.42 7.98
N LEU A 316 4.48 18.79 7.11
CA LEU A 316 4.31 18.73 5.66
C LEU A 316 5.15 17.57 5.10
N GLY A 317 4.63 16.86 4.11
CA GLY A 317 5.36 15.78 3.51
C GLY A 317 4.61 15.05 2.40
N PRO A 318 5.13 13.92 1.95
CA PRO A 318 4.46 13.08 0.97
C PRO A 318 3.12 12.58 1.50
N VAL A 319 2.09 12.66 0.65
CA VAL A 319 0.77 12.05 0.88
C VAL A 319 0.43 11.18 -0.33
N ASP A 320 -0.56 10.32 -0.19
CA ASP A 320 -1.01 9.49 -1.29
C ASP A 320 -1.55 10.34 -2.45
N SER A 321 -1.36 9.87 -3.68
CA SER A 321 -1.84 10.56 -4.89
C SER A 321 -3.36 10.71 -4.95
N LEU A 322 -4.08 9.84 -4.23
CA LEU A 322 -5.54 9.87 -4.12
C LEU A 322 -6.05 10.70 -2.94
N ASP A 323 -5.17 11.37 -2.20
CA ASP A 323 -5.58 12.37 -1.21
C ASP A 323 -6.02 13.66 -1.91
N HIS A 324 -7.27 13.68 -2.39
CA HIS A 324 -7.87 14.82 -3.09
C HIS A 324 -8.00 16.08 -2.23
N ALA A 325 -7.91 15.97 -0.89
CA ALA A 325 -7.93 17.10 0.02
C ALA A 325 -6.55 17.73 0.25
N ALA A 326 -5.48 17.10 -0.24
CA ALA A 326 -4.15 17.66 -0.15
C ALA A 326 -4.02 18.96 -0.95
N ARG A 327 -3.23 19.91 -0.44
CA ARG A 327 -3.03 21.21 -1.10
C ARG A 327 -2.33 21.13 -2.44
N LEU A 328 -1.54 20.11 -2.66
CA LEU A 328 -0.85 19.79 -3.92
C LEU A 328 -0.88 18.29 -4.14
N ALA A 329 -0.83 17.86 -5.38
CA ALA A 329 -0.69 16.44 -5.70
C ALA A 329 0.58 15.85 -5.03
N ASN A 330 0.43 14.75 -4.32
CA ASN A 330 1.49 14.03 -3.60
C ASN A 330 2.22 14.82 -2.49
N TYR A 331 1.72 16.00 -2.11
CA TYR A 331 2.31 16.82 -1.07
C TYR A 331 1.23 17.53 -0.24
N GLY A 332 1.18 17.25 1.04
CA GLY A 332 0.15 17.79 1.91
C GLY A 332 0.55 17.87 3.37
N SER A 333 -0.41 18.27 4.18
CA SER A 333 -0.29 18.30 5.64
C SER A 333 -0.62 16.96 6.24
N LYS A 334 0.08 16.62 7.32
CA LYS A 334 -0.13 15.43 8.15
C LYS A 334 -0.41 15.84 9.56
N MET A 335 -1.18 15.04 10.28
CA MET A 335 -1.55 15.27 11.67
C MET A 335 -1.20 14.04 12.52
N GLY A 336 -0.47 14.29 13.60
CA GLY A 336 -0.22 13.28 14.63
C GLY A 336 -0.86 13.69 15.95
N VAL A 337 -1.51 12.76 16.61
CA VAL A 337 -2.21 12.97 17.89
C VAL A 337 -1.54 12.11 18.96
N ASP A 338 -0.91 12.76 19.93
CA ASP A 338 -0.39 12.09 21.14
C ASP A 338 -1.50 11.94 22.17
N ALA A 339 -2.21 10.82 22.08
CA ALA A 339 -3.29 10.47 23.00
C ALA A 339 -2.82 9.59 24.18
N THR A 340 -1.52 9.53 24.44
CA THR A 340 -0.99 8.86 25.63
C THR A 340 -1.25 9.68 26.90
N ARG A 341 -1.25 9.02 28.07
CA ARG A 341 -1.29 9.72 29.35
C ARG A 341 -0.09 10.65 29.49
N LYS A 342 -0.33 11.85 30.04
CA LYS A 342 0.73 12.85 30.20
C LYS A 342 1.37 12.75 31.57
N TRP A 343 2.69 12.93 31.59
CA TRP A 343 3.50 12.94 32.79
C TRP A 343 3.83 14.38 33.21
N GLN A 344 4.21 14.56 34.48
CA GLN A 344 4.65 15.88 34.96
C GLN A 344 5.82 16.45 34.16
N THR A 345 6.70 15.57 33.70
CA THR A 345 7.85 15.93 32.84
C THR A 345 7.46 16.38 31.43
N GLU A 346 6.19 16.23 31.05
CA GLU A 346 5.60 16.73 29.80
C GLU A 346 4.81 18.04 29.99
N GLY A 347 4.97 18.68 31.15
CA GLY A 347 4.26 19.93 31.48
C GLY A 347 2.86 19.71 32.03
N PHE A 348 2.46 18.47 32.36
CA PHE A 348 1.18 18.17 32.96
C PHE A 348 1.28 18.19 34.49
N SER A 349 0.83 19.28 35.10
CA SER A 349 0.99 19.52 36.55
C SER A 349 -0.15 18.94 37.41
N ARG A 350 -1.27 18.58 36.80
CA ARG A 350 -2.43 18.02 37.53
C ARG A 350 -2.24 16.53 37.79
N PRO A 351 -2.78 15.97 38.89
CA PRO A 351 -2.84 14.52 39.06
C PRO A 351 -3.65 13.88 37.94
N TRP A 352 -3.13 12.81 37.34
CA TRP A 352 -3.89 12.01 36.38
C TRP A 352 -4.92 11.17 37.13
N PRO A 353 -6.22 11.22 36.79
CA PRO A 353 -7.23 10.46 37.51
C PRO A 353 -7.08 8.97 37.31
N GLY A 354 -7.52 8.18 38.29
CA GLY A 354 -7.60 6.73 38.15
C GLY A 354 -8.70 6.31 37.18
N GLU A 355 -8.46 5.25 36.41
CA GLU A 355 -9.50 4.64 35.59
C GLU A 355 -10.54 3.90 36.43
N ILE A 356 -11.79 3.90 35.97
CA ILE A 356 -12.87 3.10 36.57
C ILE A 356 -12.72 1.66 36.04
N ILE A 357 -12.10 0.81 36.84
CA ILE A 357 -11.88 -0.61 36.53
C ILE A 357 -12.47 -1.45 37.64
N MET A 358 -13.26 -2.47 37.27
CA MET A 358 -13.79 -3.43 38.26
C MET A 358 -12.64 -4.28 38.82
N ASP A 359 -12.55 -4.36 40.15
CA ASP A 359 -11.56 -5.17 40.82
C ASP A 359 -11.74 -6.67 40.52
N SER A 360 -10.64 -7.41 40.53
CA SER A 360 -10.60 -8.82 40.15
C SER A 360 -11.45 -9.72 41.07
N LYS A 361 -11.57 -9.36 42.34
CA LYS A 361 -12.37 -10.12 43.33
C LYS A 361 -13.85 -9.99 43.03
N THR A 362 -14.33 -8.75 42.80
CA THR A 362 -15.71 -8.49 42.43
C THR A 362 -16.05 -9.18 41.11
N LYS A 363 -15.18 -9.05 40.12
CA LYS A 363 -15.35 -9.73 38.83
C LYS A 363 -15.48 -11.25 38.99
N ALA A 364 -14.56 -11.88 39.68
CA ALA A 364 -14.60 -13.33 39.94
C ALA A 364 -15.90 -13.74 40.70
N THR A 365 -16.37 -12.91 41.63
CA THR A 365 -17.61 -13.17 42.35
C THR A 365 -18.83 -13.11 41.44
N VAL A 366 -18.88 -12.13 40.54
CA VAL A 366 -19.97 -11.99 39.58
C VAL A 366 -19.91 -13.13 38.55
N ASP A 367 -18.72 -13.43 37.99
CA ASP A 367 -18.53 -14.51 37.02
C ASP A 367 -18.96 -15.88 37.59
N ALA A 368 -18.69 -16.14 38.88
CA ALA A 368 -19.13 -17.37 39.53
C ALA A 368 -20.66 -17.49 39.64
N LYS A 369 -21.36 -16.35 39.83
CA LYS A 369 -22.83 -16.30 39.91
C LYS A 369 -23.48 -16.24 38.54
N TRP A 370 -22.80 -15.72 37.54
CA TRP A 370 -23.34 -15.45 36.20
C TRP A 370 -23.92 -16.69 35.54
N LYS A 371 -23.24 -17.82 35.63
CA LYS A 371 -23.73 -19.11 35.06
C LYS A 371 -25.07 -19.54 35.61
N ALA A 372 -25.31 -19.30 36.89
CA ALA A 372 -26.60 -19.62 37.52
C ALA A 372 -27.70 -18.63 37.12
N LEU A 373 -27.37 -17.33 37.11
CA LEU A 373 -28.27 -16.26 36.69
C LEU A 373 -28.62 -16.36 35.20
N ALA A 374 -27.65 -16.59 34.32
CA ALA A 374 -27.90 -16.76 32.90
C ALA A 374 -28.90 -17.89 32.61
N LYS A 375 -28.72 -19.02 33.28
CA LYS A 375 -29.66 -20.15 33.22
C LYS A 375 -31.06 -19.80 33.72
N GLU A 376 -31.15 -19.03 34.82
CA GLU A 376 -32.43 -18.57 35.40
C GLU A 376 -33.19 -17.65 34.43
N PHE A 377 -32.48 -16.77 33.75
CA PHE A 377 -33.06 -15.81 32.82
C PHE A 377 -33.09 -16.28 31.33
N GLY A 378 -32.68 -17.53 31.06
CA GLY A 378 -32.67 -18.08 29.69
C GLY A 378 -31.72 -17.33 28.74
N ILE A 379 -30.63 -16.78 29.27
CA ILE A 379 -29.56 -16.13 28.51
C ILE A 379 -28.44 -17.15 28.34
N ASP A 380 -28.29 -17.70 27.14
CA ASP A 380 -27.21 -18.64 26.77
C ASP A 380 -25.98 -17.91 26.19
#